data_06eac62d16d83d331b5f5dabff61e318
#
_entry.id   06eac62d16d83d331b5f5dabff61e318
#
_cell.length_a   1.000
_cell.length_b   1.000
_cell.length_c   1.000
_cell.angle_alpha   90.00
_cell.angle_beta   90.00
_cell.angle_gamma   90.00
#
_symmetry.space_group_name_H-M   'P 1'
#
loop_
_entity.id
_entity.type
_entity.pdbx_description
1 polymer ?
#
loop_
_entity_poly.entity_id
_entity_poly.type
_entity_poly.pdbx_seq_one_letter_code
_entity_poly.pdbx_strand_id
1 'polypeptide(L)'
;MVLLLTLTLLFGFILALLIEPIIIKISFKKGFFDKPNERKIHHSTHIPRLGGICFLPITAIVCTVMLSAGFRLEKHWIIDIFSPHQMHFLYFAVSAFVLFCFGALDDLWGVRYRTKFIGQVIAGIILCVSGMWISDLHGLFGLHHISPVLGFPITIFAIVFITNAINFIDGIDGLASSICMLALAYFTIVFYLNENYDYAIISVALAGPVLGFMLFNLFGNPDRRTKIFMGDTGSLFLGFALSVLGVAMNRYTGGNAHYNSFVLGFAPVILPCFDVMRVVLVRRRQGRNAFIADKNHIHHKFMSLGLSQHVVLIIVDILTIVFAAMAIVMAQYINVNIVLIVLLLMWTGLNIILPNHFNDKKE
;
A
#
# COMPACT_ATOMS: atom_id res chain seq x y z
N MET A 1 -23.72 -1.08 -11.08
CA MET A 1 -22.40 -0.80 -10.50
C MET A 1 -21.95 -1.89 -9.51
N VAL A 2 -22.69 -2.19 -8.43
CA VAL A 2 -22.27 -3.20 -7.43
C VAL A 2 -21.93 -4.54 -8.08
N LEU A 3 -22.77 -5.05 -9.01
CA LEU A 3 -22.50 -6.28 -9.75
C LEU A 3 -21.16 -6.20 -10.52
N LEU A 4 -20.88 -5.07 -11.16
CA LEU A 4 -19.63 -4.90 -11.92
C LEU A 4 -18.41 -4.93 -10.97
N LEU A 5 -18.48 -4.24 -9.82
CA LEU A 5 -17.41 -4.27 -8.83
C LEU A 5 -17.20 -5.68 -8.29
N THR A 6 -18.28 -6.42 -7.99
CA THR A 6 -18.17 -7.82 -7.54
C THR A 6 -17.54 -8.72 -8.60
N LEU A 7 -17.95 -8.59 -9.87
CA LEU A 7 -17.35 -9.34 -10.97
C LEU A 7 -15.87 -8.97 -11.19
N THR A 8 -15.52 -7.69 -11.02
CA THR A 8 -14.13 -7.21 -11.11
C THR A 8 -13.26 -7.87 -10.03
N LEU A 9 -13.74 -7.89 -8.77
CA LEU A 9 -13.06 -8.57 -7.66
C LEU A 9 -12.85 -10.06 -7.94
N LEU A 10 -13.93 -10.75 -8.28
CA LEU A 10 -13.91 -12.19 -8.53
C LEU A 10 -13.00 -12.56 -9.70
N PHE A 11 -13.01 -11.77 -10.77
CA PHE A 11 -12.17 -12.03 -11.92
C PHE A 11 -10.68 -11.90 -11.57
N GLY A 12 -10.27 -10.83 -10.87
CA GLY A 12 -8.90 -10.65 -10.39
C GLY A 12 -8.48 -11.75 -9.40
N PHE A 13 -9.36 -12.12 -8.49
CA PHE A 13 -9.15 -13.20 -7.54
C PHE A 13 -8.91 -14.56 -8.23
N ILE A 14 -9.78 -14.94 -9.17
CA ILE A 14 -9.67 -16.20 -9.92
C ILE A 14 -8.37 -16.22 -10.73
N LEU A 15 -8.01 -15.12 -11.42
CA LEU A 15 -6.75 -15.06 -12.16
C LEU A 15 -5.54 -15.24 -11.22
N ALA A 16 -5.55 -14.66 -10.04
CA ALA A 16 -4.45 -14.85 -9.08
C ALA A 16 -4.38 -16.32 -8.60
N LEU A 17 -5.51 -16.96 -8.31
CA LEU A 17 -5.54 -18.39 -7.96
C LEU A 17 -4.95 -19.30 -9.05
N LEU A 18 -5.08 -18.93 -10.31
CA LEU A 18 -4.53 -19.69 -11.44
C LEU A 18 -3.04 -19.38 -11.66
N ILE A 19 -2.62 -18.14 -11.46
CA ILE A 19 -1.26 -17.68 -11.79
C ILE A 19 -0.28 -17.94 -10.65
N GLU A 20 -0.67 -17.75 -9.38
CA GLU A 20 0.22 -17.93 -8.22
C GLU A 20 0.86 -19.33 -8.15
N PRO A 21 0.15 -20.45 -8.34
CA PRO A 21 0.79 -21.77 -8.36
C PRO A 21 1.82 -21.93 -9.48
N ILE A 22 1.61 -21.25 -10.62
CA ILE A 22 2.56 -21.26 -11.74
C ILE A 22 3.83 -20.49 -11.35
N ILE A 23 3.69 -19.32 -10.72
CA ILE A 23 4.80 -18.50 -10.21
C ILE A 23 5.61 -19.32 -9.18
N ILE A 24 4.93 -19.94 -8.22
CA ILE A 24 5.56 -20.80 -7.23
C ILE A 24 6.39 -21.91 -7.92
N LYS A 25 5.79 -22.63 -8.87
CA LYS A 25 6.48 -23.69 -9.61
C LYS A 25 7.70 -23.21 -10.40
N ILE A 26 7.59 -22.04 -11.06
CA ILE A 26 8.69 -21.42 -11.80
C ILE A 26 9.80 -21.01 -10.84
N SER A 27 9.46 -20.40 -9.71
CA SER A 27 10.40 -19.97 -8.68
C SER A 27 11.21 -21.14 -8.13
N PHE A 28 10.57 -22.28 -7.85
CA PHE A 28 11.26 -23.51 -7.45
C PHE A 28 12.19 -24.04 -8.54
N LYS A 29 11.77 -23.99 -9.81
CA LYS A 29 12.60 -24.44 -10.94
C LYS A 29 13.82 -23.54 -11.18
N LYS A 30 13.69 -22.25 -10.94
CA LYS A 30 14.74 -21.24 -11.21
C LYS A 30 15.56 -20.85 -9.98
N GLY A 31 15.18 -21.29 -8.78
CA GLY A 31 15.90 -20.98 -7.55
C GLY A 31 15.68 -19.54 -7.06
N PHE A 32 14.52 -18.92 -7.37
CA PHE A 32 14.17 -17.58 -6.88
C PHE A 32 13.58 -17.65 -5.47
N PHE A 33 14.46 -17.76 -4.48
CA PHE A 33 14.09 -17.85 -3.07
C PHE A 33 14.59 -16.66 -2.28
N ASP A 34 13.87 -16.37 -1.20
CA ASP A 34 14.40 -15.49 -0.18
C ASP A 34 15.60 -16.17 0.49
N LYS A 35 16.75 -15.50 0.50
CA LYS A 35 17.91 -16.00 1.24
C LYS A 35 17.58 -15.90 2.72
N PRO A 36 17.87 -16.95 3.52
CA PRO A 36 17.72 -16.89 4.95
C PRO A 36 18.56 -15.73 5.49
N ASN A 37 17.92 -14.62 5.76
CA ASN A 37 18.51 -13.47 6.46
C ASN A 37 17.95 -13.47 7.88
N GLU A 38 18.66 -12.89 8.83
CA GLU A 38 18.26 -12.73 10.23
C GLU A 38 16.90 -12.05 10.46
N ARG A 39 16.25 -11.58 9.38
CA ARG A 39 14.98 -10.86 9.40
C ARG A 39 13.73 -11.75 9.52
N LYS A 40 13.76 -12.95 8.94
CA LYS A 40 12.59 -13.86 8.88
C LYS A 40 12.87 -15.09 9.73
N ILE A 41 12.20 -15.17 10.88
CA ILE A 41 12.60 -15.94 12.05
C ILE A 41 12.31 -17.45 11.96
N HIS A 42 11.58 -18.02 10.99
CA HIS A 42 11.08 -19.38 11.21
C HIS A 42 11.02 -20.35 10.03
N HIS A 43 11.78 -20.19 8.96
CA HIS A 43 11.71 -21.24 7.93
C HIS A 43 13.12 -21.75 7.52
N SER A 44 13.39 -23.00 7.89
CA SER A 44 14.46 -23.82 7.32
C SER A 44 14.24 -24.16 5.83
N THR A 45 13.06 -23.82 5.29
CA THR A 45 12.60 -24.11 3.94
C THR A 45 12.69 -22.86 3.05
N HIS A 46 13.09 -23.08 1.80
CA HIS A 46 13.19 -22.04 0.78
C HIS A 46 11.79 -21.60 0.34
N ILE A 47 11.38 -20.34 0.58
CA ILE A 47 10.10 -19.79 0.17
C ILE A 47 10.34 -18.80 -0.99
N PRO A 48 9.60 -18.93 -2.11
CA PRO A 48 9.65 -17.96 -3.22
C PRO A 48 9.20 -16.57 -2.79
N ARG A 49 9.78 -15.51 -3.41
CA ARG A 49 9.46 -14.11 -3.10
C ARG A 49 8.89 -13.31 -4.29
N LEU A 50 8.27 -14.00 -5.23
CA LEU A 50 7.76 -13.40 -6.47
C LEU A 50 6.23 -13.29 -6.51
N GLY A 51 5.52 -13.41 -5.38
CA GLY A 51 4.04 -13.37 -5.37
C GLY A 51 3.47 -12.07 -5.92
N GLY A 52 4.08 -10.94 -5.59
CA GLY A 52 3.62 -9.64 -6.09
C GLY A 52 3.85 -9.39 -7.59
N ILE A 53 4.57 -10.24 -8.30
CA ILE A 53 4.81 -10.05 -9.74
C ILE A 53 3.53 -10.19 -10.58
N CYS A 54 2.50 -10.88 -10.05
CA CYS A 54 1.22 -11.02 -10.74
C CYS A 54 0.29 -9.81 -10.56
N PHE A 55 0.51 -8.93 -9.57
CA PHE A 55 -0.44 -7.88 -9.21
C PHE A 55 -0.70 -6.89 -10.36
N LEU A 56 0.36 -6.28 -10.89
CA LEU A 56 0.20 -5.33 -12.01
C LEU A 56 -0.38 -5.97 -13.27
N PRO A 57 0.12 -7.12 -13.79
CA PRO A 57 -0.45 -7.75 -14.98
C PRO A 57 -1.92 -8.15 -14.81
N ILE A 58 -2.28 -8.75 -13.68
CA ILE A 58 -3.68 -9.13 -13.42
C ILE A 58 -4.57 -7.89 -13.34
N THR A 59 -4.14 -6.86 -12.59
CA THR A 59 -4.89 -5.60 -12.48
C THR A 59 -5.10 -4.97 -13.86
N ALA A 60 -4.08 -4.93 -14.71
CA ALA A 60 -4.18 -4.38 -16.07
C ALA A 60 -5.20 -5.16 -16.94
N ILE A 61 -5.14 -6.51 -16.90
CA ILE A 61 -6.09 -7.37 -17.59
C ILE A 61 -7.52 -7.13 -17.09
N VAL A 62 -7.71 -7.14 -15.78
CA VAL A 62 -9.02 -6.97 -15.15
C VAL A 62 -9.62 -5.59 -15.48
N CYS A 63 -8.84 -4.52 -15.34
CA CYS A 63 -9.27 -3.16 -15.71
C CYS A 63 -9.68 -3.11 -17.20
N THR A 64 -8.83 -3.62 -18.08
CA THR A 64 -9.10 -3.58 -19.53
C THR A 64 -10.38 -4.34 -19.89
N VAL A 65 -10.56 -5.56 -19.37
CA VAL A 65 -11.73 -6.39 -19.66
C VAL A 65 -13.01 -5.78 -19.08
N MET A 66 -12.96 -5.34 -17.81
CA MET A 66 -14.16 -4.82 -17.12
C MET A 66 -14.59 -3.46 -17.63
N LEU A 67 -13.66 -2.57 -17.95
CA LEU A 67 -13.98 -1.29 -18.58
C LEU A 67 -14.55 -1.52 -20.00
N SER A 68 -13.96 -2.45 -20.78
CA SER A 68 -14.48 -2.79 -22.11
C SER A 68 -15.87 -3.42 -22.05
N ALA A 69 -16.13 -4.31 -21.08
CA ALA A 69 -17.45 -4.90 -20.88
C ALA A 69 -18.50 -3.85 -20.50
N GLY A 70 -18.14 -2.95 -19.59
CA GLY A 70 -19.01 -1.84 -19.20
C GLY A 70 -19.35 -0.92 -20.37
N PHE A 71 -18.39 -0.59 -21.23
CA PHE A 71 -18.59 0.21 -22.44
C PHE A 71 -19.59 -0.44 -23.41
N ARG A 72 -19.46 -1.76 -23.65
CA ARG A 72 -20.37 -2.51 -24.54
C ARG A 72 -21.79 -2.61 -24.01
N LEU A 73 -22.00 -2.51 -22.72
CA LEU A 73 -23.32 -2.54 -22.07
C LEU A 73 -24.03 -1.18 -22.12
N GLU A 74 -23.54 -0.23 -22.94
CA GLU A 74 -24.08 1.12 -23.17
C GLU A 74 -24.40 1.87 -21.85
N LYS A 75 -23.57 1.68 -20.85
CA LYS A 75 -23.65 2.43 -19.61
C LYS A 75 -23.02 3.81 -19.84
N HIS A 76 -23.84 4.84 -20.06
CA HIS A 76 -23.39 6.22 -20.34
C HIS A 76 -22.34 6.75 -19.36
N TRP A 77 -22.37 6.32 -18.10
CA TRP A 77 -21.38 6.70 -17.11
C TRP A 77 -19.93 6.25 -17.44
N ILE A 78 -19.74 5.20 -18.28
CA ILE A 78 -18.39 4.77 -18.71
C ILE A 78 -17.84 5.65 -19.81
N ILE A 79 -18.71 6.21 -20.66
CA ILE A 79 -18.30 7.15 -21.71
C ILE A 79 -17.81 8.44 -21.06
N ASP A 80 -18.47 8.90 -20.00
CA ASP A 80 -18.06 10.09 -19.25
C ASP A 80 -16.75 9.88 -18.45
N ILE A 81 -16.45 8.64 -18.03
CA ILE A 81 -15.20 8.28 -17.39
C ILE A 81 -13.98 8.59 -18.27
N PHE A 82 -14.09 8.35 -19.58
CA PHE A 82 -12.93 8.42 -20.45
C PHE A 82 -12.57 9.84 -20.95
N SER A 83 -13.45 10.82 -20.84
CA SER A 83 -13.19 12.10 -21.50
C SER A 83 -12.19 13.04 -20.77
N PRO A 84 -12.25 13.30 -19.46
CA PRO A 84 -11.27 14.18 -18.80
C PRO A 84 -10.12 13.44 -18.12
N HIS A 85 -10.26 12.14 -17.79
CA HIS A 85 -9.32 11.43 -16.90
C HIS A 85 -8.46 10.37 -17.61
N GLN A 86 -8.61 10.15 -18.90
CA GLN A 86 -7.87 9.13 -19.66
C GLN A 86 -6.35 9.24 -19.48
N MET A 87 -5.83 10.45 -19.51
CA MET A 87 -4.39 10.67 -19.34
C MET A 87 -3.91 10.28 -17.96
N HIS A 88 -4.70 10.51 -16.91
CA HIS A 88 -4.30 10.13 -15.54
C HIS A 88 -4.11 8.61 -15.41
N PHE A 89 -4.98 7.82 -16.03
CA PHE A 89 -4.85 6.34 -15.99
C PHE A 89 -3.65 5.85 -16.79
N LEU A 90 -3.37 6.46 -17.95
CA LEU A 90 -2.20 6.12 -18.74
C LEU A 90 -0.91 6.43 -17.95
N TYR A 91 -0.81 7.61 -17.36
CA TYR A 91 0.33 7.99 -16.54
C TYR A 91 0.44 7.12 -15.27
N PHE A 92 -0.69 6.76 -14.66
CA PHE A 92 -0.69 5.79 -13.55
C PHE A 92 -0.11 4.44 -14.01
N ALA A 93 -0.57 3.91 -15.14
CA ALA A 93 -0.08 2.63 -15.66
C ALA A 93 1.42 2.67 -15.98
N VAL A 94 1.90 3.75 -16.63
CA VAL A 94 3.34 3.93 -16.91
C VAL A 94 4.16 4.04 -15.62
N SER A 95 3.71 4.83 -14.64
CA SER A 95 4.38 4.98 -13.36
C SER A 95 4.42 3.66 -12.58
N ALA A 96 3.31 2.94 -12.57
CA ALA A 96 3.19 1.62 -11.95
C ALA A 96 4.12 0.60 -12.62
N PHE A 97 4.22 0.63 -13.96
CA PHE A 97 5.13 -0.23 -14.70
C PHE A 97 6.61 0.07 -14.40
N VAL A 98 6.98 1.34 -14.27
CA VAL A 98 8.33 1.72 -13.82
C VAL A 98 8.64 1.08 -12.46
N LEU A 99 7.77 1.24 -11.46
CA LEU A 99 7.99 0.64 -10.15
C LEU A 99 7.97 -0.88 -10.17
N PHE A 100 7.11 -1.48 -10.98
CA PHE A 100 7.10 -2.92 -11.20
C PHE A 100 8.47 -3.41 -11.71
N CYS A 101 9.07 -2.72 -12.68
CA CYS A 101 10.39 -3.08 -13.19
C CYS A 101 11.46 -2.98 -12.10
N PHE A 102 11.49 -1.89 -11.32
CA PHE A 102 12.46 -1.74 -10.22
C PHE A 102 12.26 -2.77 -9.11
N GLY A 103 11.01 -3.11 -8.77
CA GLY A 103 10.70 -4.16 -7.81
C GLY A 103 11.11 -5.53 -8.31
N ALA A 104 10.81 -5.86 -9.57
CA ALA A 104 11.21 -7.13 -10.19
C ALA A 104 12.74 -7.27 -10.27
N LEU A 105 13.45 -6.19 -10.60
CA LEU A 105 14.91 -6.16 -10.56
C LEU A 105 15.44 -6.46 -9.16
N ASP A 106 14.80 -5.94 -8.12
CA ASP A 106 15.21 -6.24 -6.74
C ASP A 106 14.94 -7.69 -6.35
N ASP A 107 13.77 -8.21 -6.66
CA ASP A 107 13.38 -9.58 -6.34
C ASP A 107 14.25 -10.61 -7.08
N LEU A 108 14.68 -10.32 -8.29
CA LEU A 108 15.47 -11.24 -9.12
C LEU A 108 16.99 -11.15 -8.82
N TRP A 109 17.53 -9.95 -8.68
CA TRP A 109 18.97 -9.73 -8.59
C TRP A 109 19.45 -9.05 -7.31
N GLY A 110 18.53 -8.43 -6.55
CA GLY A 110 18.86 -7.64 -5.37
C GLY A 110 19.53 -6.32 -5.74
N VAL A 111 18.79 -5.22 -5.68
CA VAL A 111 19.32 -3.89 -5.96
C VAL A 111 19.56 -3.08 -4.68
N ARG A 112 20.43 -2.07 -4.78
CA ARG A 112 20.67 -1.16 -3.66
C ARG A 112 19.42 -0.32 -3.38
N TYR A 113 19.17 0.03 -2.11
CA TYR A 113 18.03 0.86 -1.71
C TYR A 113 17.92 2.18 -2.51
N ARG A 114 19.08 2.80 -2.88
CA ARG A 114 19.12 4.02 -3.71
C ARG A 114 18.45 3.83 -5.07
N THR A 115 18.64 2.68 -5.70
CA THR A 115 18.02 2.36 -7.00
C THR A 115 16.51 2.29 -6.88
N LYS A 116 15.97 1.70 -5.81
CA LYS A 116 14.53 1.69 -5.54
C LYS A 116 13.97 3.11 -5.34
N PHE A 117 14.68 3.97 -4.60
CA PHE A 117 14.31 5.37 -4.43
C PHE A 117 14.24 6.13 -5.75
N ILE A 118 15.21 5.93 -6.65
CA ILE A 118 15.21 6.56 -7.97
C ILE A 118 13.95 6.16 -8.74
N GLY A 119 13.60 4.86 -8.76
CA GLY A 119 12.38 4.36 -9.40
C GLY A 119 11.10 5.01 -8.84
N GLN A 120 11.00 5.15 -7.52
CA GLN A 120 9.87 5.78 -6.85
C GLN A 120 9.77 7.28 -7.19
N VAL A 121 10.89 8.00 -7.22
CA VAL A 121 10.93 9.42 -7.60
C VAL A 121 10.52 9.60 -9.06
N ILE A 122 11.04 8.77 -9.98
CA ILE A 122 10.65 8.80 -11.40
C ILE A 122 9.14 8.57 -11.54
N ALA A 123 8.59 7.55 -10.88
CA ALA A 123 7.16 7.25 -10.90
C ALA A 123 6.33 8.43 -10.37
N GLY A 124 6.78 9.06 -9.29
CA GLY A 124 6.14 10.26 -8.72
C GLY A 124 6.18 11.47 -9.67
N ILE A 125 7.30 11.70 -10.35
CA ILE A 125 7.42 12.78 -11.35
C ILE A 125 6.44 12.54 -12.52
N ILE A 126 6.42 11.32 -13.07
CA ILE A 126 5.51 10.95 -14.16
C ILE A 126 4.06 11.21 -13.76
N LEU A 127 3.67 10.82 -12.53
CA LEU A 127 2.32 11.08 -12.02
C LEU A 127 2.03 12.58 -11.90
N CYS A 128 2.94 13.37 -11.32
CA CYS A 128 2.75 14.82 -11.18
C CYS A 128 2.58 15.52 -12.53
N VAL A 129 3.33 15.11 -13.56
CA VAL A 129 3.24 15.65 -14.92
C VAL A 129 1.84 15.40 -15.53
N SER A 130 1.16 14.32 -15.16
CA SER A 130 -0.22 14.09 -15.60
C SER A 130 -1.23 15.08 -15.01
N GLY A 131 -0.83 15.90 -14.03
CA GLY A 131 -1.71 16.75 -13.25
C GLY A 131 -2.21 16.09 -11.94
N MET A 132 -1.84 14.86 -11.66
CA MET A 132 -2.16 14.15 -10.40
C MET A 132 -1.15 14.51 -9.31
N TRP A 133 -1.48 15.51 -8.51
CA TRP A 133 -0.65 15.97 -7.39
C TRP A 133 -1.53 16.57 -6.29
N ILE A 134 -1.02 16.63 -5.07
CA ILE A 134 -1.68 17.21 -3.89
C ILE A 134 -1.74 18.73 -4.07
N SER A 135 -2.92 19.25 -4.38
CA SER A 135 -3.14 20.68 -4.64
C SER A 135 -3.73 21.43 -3.45
N ASP A 136 -4.23 20.70 -2.46
CA ASP A 136 -4.81 21.28 -1.24
C ASP A 136 -4.40 20.43 -0.02
N LEU A 137 -3.89 21.08 1.01
CA LEU A 137 -3.55 20.46 2.28
C LEU A 137 -4.67 20.62 3.32
N HIS A 138 -5.79 21.25 2.94
CA HIS A 138 -6.98 21.43 3.76
C HIS A 138 -6.71 21.97 5.17
N GLY A 139 -5.79 22.92 5.27
CA GLY A 139 -5.42 23.59 6.52
C GLY A 139 -4.32 22.89 7.32
N LEU A 140 -3.74 21.79 6.82
CA LEU A 140 -2.57 21.19 7.46
C LEU A 140 -1.41 22.19 7.44
N PHE A 141 -0.80 22.43 8.61
CA PHE A 141 0.20 23.49 8.85
C PHE A 141 -0.25 24.89 8.42
N GLY A 142 -1.58 25.14 8.41
CA GLY A 142 -2.16 26.41 7.93
C GLY A 142 -2.17 26.57 6.41
N LEU A 143 -1.77 25.54 5.66
CA LEU A 143 -1.73 25.57 4.20
C LEU A 143 -3.02 25.00 3.62
N HIS A 144 -3.61 25.73 2.70
CA HIS A 144 -4.74 25.30 1.87
C HIS A 144 -4.23 25.03 0.45
N HIS A 145 -4.79 25.70 -0.54
CA HIS A 145 -4.34 25.55 -1.92
C HIS A 145 -2.85 25.89 -2.07
N ILE A 146 -2.10 24.97 -2.65
CA ILE A 146 -0.67 25.13 -2.88
C ILE A 146 -0.37 25.14 -4.39
N SER A 147 0.71 25.83 -4.78
CA SER A 147 1.14 25.87 -6.17
C SER A 147 1.82 24.56 -6.60
N PRO A 148 1.91 24.26 -7.91
CA PRO A 148 2.65 23.09 -8.40
C PRO A 148 4.10 23.02 -7.90
N VAL A 149 4.74 24.18 -7.66
CA VAL A 149 6.13 24.26 -7.16
C VAL A 149 6.29 23.59 -5.79
N LEU A 150 5.29 23.68 -4.92
CA LEU A 150 5.25 23.00 -3.63
C LEU A 150 4.53 21.65 -3.72
N GLY A 151 3.46 21.58 -4.50
CA GLY A 151 2.61 20.38 -4.62
C GLY A 151 3.35 19.18 -5.21
N PHE A 152 4.20 19.37 -6.24
CA PHE A 152 4.97 18.29 -6.84
C PHE A 152 5.96 17.65 -5.85
N PRO A 153 6.85 18.41 -5.18
CA PRO A 153 7.73 17.85 -4.17
C PRO A 153 7.00 17.14 -3.03
N ILE A 154 5.89 17.71 -2.54
CA ILE A 154 5.07 17.11 -1.49
C ILE A 154 4.45 15.79 -1.97
N THR A 155 3.93 15.75 -3.19
CA THR A 155 3.34 14.54 -3.77
C THR A 155 4.39 13.46 -3.97
N ILE A 156 5.55 13.79 -4.55
CA ILE A 156 6.65 12.85 -4.74
C ILE A 156 7.12 12.30 -3.39
N PHE A 157 7.26 13.17 -2.39
CA PHE A 157 7.61 12.75 -1.02
C PHE A 157 6.56 11.80 -0.44
N ALA A 158 5.26 12.12 -0.55
CA ALA A 158 4.18 11.27 -0.08
C ALA A 158 4.19 9.88 -0.76
N ILE A 159 4.36 9.85 -2.09
CA ILE A 159 4.48 8.61 -2.85
C ILE A 159 5.65 7.76 -2.36
N VAL A 160 6.84 8.35 -2.29
CA VAL A 160 8.06 7.66 -1.83
C VAL A 160 7.86 7.17 -0.40
N PHE A 161 7.31 8.00 0.48
CA PHE A 161 7.13 7.68 1.88
C PHE A 161 6.13 6.55 2.09
N ILE A 162 4.94 6.61 1.48
CA ILE A 162 3.90 5.58 1.59
C ILE A 162 4.37 4.27 0.95
N THR A 163 5.00 4.34 -0.24
CA THR A 163 5.55 3.16 -0.92
C THR A 163 6.54 2.42 -0.02
N ASN A 164 7.45 3.14 0.63
CA ASN A 164 8.39 2.51 1.57
C ASN A 164 7.69 2.07 2.86
N ALA A 165 6.64 2.75 3.33
CA ALA A 165 5.90 2.36 4.52
C ALA A 165 5.23 0.99 4.32
N ILE A 166 4.63 0.75 3.17
CA ILE A 166 4.03 -0.55 2.83
C ILE A 166 5.12 -1.62 2.63
N ASN A 167 6.25 -1.28 2.01
CA ASN A 167 7.35 -2.23 1.85
C ASN A 167 8.00 -2.62 3.20
N PHE A 168 8.14 -1.69 4.15
CA PHE A 168 8.75 -1.97 5.45
C PHE A 168 7.83 -2.73 6.41
N ILE A 169 6.50 -2.58 6.29
CA ILE A 169 5.57 -3.32 7.13
C ILE A 169 5.39 -4.78 6.69
N ASP A 170 5.87 -5.16 5.49
CA ASP A 170 5.86 -6.53 4.97
C ASP A 170 6.88 -7.42 5.69
N GLY A 171 6.72 -7.54 7.01
CA GLY A 171 7.63 -8.28 7.89
C GLY A 171 7.09 -9.62 8.39
N ILE A 172 5.79 -9.84 8.37
CA ILE A 172 5.11 -11.10 8.72
C ILE A 172 4.04 -11.44 7.68
N ASP A 173 3.73 -12.73 7.59
CA ASP A 173 2.77 -13.23 6.61
C ASP A 173 1.42 -12.52 6.71
N GLY A 174 0.91 -12.05 5.59
CA GLY A 174 -0.39 -11.42 5.46
C GLY A 174 -0.45 -9.95 5.88
N LEU A 175 0.52 -9.41 6.63
CA LEU A 175 0.38 -8.09 7.24
C LEU A 175 0.29 -6.95 6.20
N ALA A 176 1.23 -6.88 5.27
CA ALA A 176 1.18 -5.85 4.23
C ALA A 176 -0.05 -6.02 3.34
N SER A 177 -0.38 -7.27 2.96
CA SER A 177 -1.54 -7.55 2.11
C SER A 177 -2.87 -7.27 2.81
N SER A 178 -3.02 -7.55 4.11
CA SER A 178 -4.26 -7.22 4.86
C SER A 178 -4.45 -5.71 4.99
N ILE A 179 -3.41 -4.96 5.34
CA ILE A 179 -3.45 -3.49 5.39
C ILE A 179 -3.81 -2.91 4.01
N CYS A 180 -3.19 -3.42 2.92
CA CYS A 180 -3.55 -3.01 1.57
C CYS A 180 -5.01 -3.35 1.23
N MET A 181 -5.52 -4.52 1.62
CA MET A 181 -6.92 -4.90 1.43
C MET A 181 -7.88 -3.98 2.17
N LEU A 182 -7.58 -3.63 3.43
CA LEU A 182 -8.37 -2.66 4.21
C LEU A 182 -8.40 -1.29 3.51
N ALA A 183 -7.25 -0.82 3.05
CA ALA A 183 -7.15 0.46 2.33
C ALA A 183 -7.90 0.42 0.99
N LEU A 184 -7.77 -0.66 0.20
CA LEU A 184 -8.47 -0.83 -1.08
C LEU A 184 -9.99 -0.94 -0.90
N ALA A 185 -10.45 -1.66 0.13
CA ALA A 185 -11.87 -1.72 0.48
C ALA A 185 -12.41 -0.34 0.86
N TYR A 186 -11.68 0.41 1.69
CA TYR A 186 -12.01 1.78 2.04
C TYR A 186 -12.09 2.68 0.78
N PHE A 187 -11.07 2.71 -0.06
CA PHE A 187 -11.07 3.51 -1.29
C PHE A 187 -12.23 3.12 -2.22
N THR A 188 -12.51 1.82 -2.37
CA THR A 188 -13.65 1.35 -3.16
C THR A 188 -14.96 1.94 -2.67
N ILE A 189 -15.21 1.89 -1.36
CA ILE A 189 -16.45 2.39 -0.75
C ILE A 189 -16.53 3.89 -0.90
N VAL A 190 -15.48 4.64 -0.56
CA VAL A 190 -15.53 6.11 -0.60
C VAL A 190 -15.62 6.62 -2.03
N PHE A 191 -14.87 6.07 -2.98
CA PHE A 191 -15.03 6.44 -4.39
C PHE A 191 -16.41 6.08 -4.94
N TYR A 192 -16.95 4.92 -4.58
CA TYR A 192 -18.31 4.54 -4.98
C TYR A 192 -19.37 5.51 -4.45
N LEU A 193 -19.30 5.90 -3.16
CA LEU A 193 -20.24 6.84 -2.54
C LEU A 193 -20.14 8.27 -3.10
N ASN A 194 -18.97 8.64 -3.64
CA ASN A 194 -18.74 9.93 -4.31
C ASN A 194 -18.88 9.86 -5.82
N GLU A 195 -19.46 8.77 -6.36
CA GLU A 195 -19.73 8.57 -7.80
C GLU A 195 -18.47 8.57 -8.69
N ASN A 196 -17.28 8.41 -8.09
CA ASN A 196 -16.01 8.26 -8.80
C ASN A 196 -15.77 6.78 -9.14
N TYR A 197 -16.62 6.23 -9.98
CA TYR A 197 -16.71 4.79 -10.27
C TYR A 197 -15.46 4.20 -10.93
N ASP A 198 -14.72 4.99 -11.68
CA ASP A 198 -13.44 4.65 -12.29
C ASP A 198 -12.39 4.27 -11.23
N TYR A 199 -12.19 5.12 -10.22
CA TYR A 199 -11.28 4.82 -9.11
C TYR A 199 -11.80 3.69 -8.22
N ALA A 200 -13.11 3.53 -8.07
CA ALA A 200 -13.71 2.40 -7.39
C ALA A 200 -13.39 1.07 -8.10
N ILE A 201 -13.50 1.04 -9.45
CA ILE A 201 -13.14 -0.14 -10.27
C ILE A 201 -11.65 -0.45 -10.15
N ILE A 202 -10.76 0.55 -10.21
CA ILE A 202 -9.32 0.35 -10.05
C ILE A 202 -9.00 -0.22 -8.66
N SER A 203 -9.61 0.33 -7.61
CA SER A 203 -9.41 -0.15 -6.24
C SER A 203 -9.78 -1.63 -6.09
N VAL A 204 -10.91 -2.03 -6.67
CA VAL A 204 -11.37 -3.45 -6.66
C VAL A 204 -10.51 -4.32 -7.57
N ALA A 205 -10.08 -3.80 -8.73
CA ALA A 205 -9.20 -4.54 -9.64
C ALA A 205 -7.83 -4.83 -9.02
N LEU A 206 -7.35 -3.93 -8.15
CA LEU A 206 -6.16 -4.16 -7.31
C LEU A 206 -6.43 -5.16 -6.19
N ALA A 207 -7.61 -5.11 -5.56
CA ALA A 207 -7.96 -5.97 -4.44
C ALA A 207 -8.07 -7.46 -4.83
N GLY A 208 -8.56 -7.75 -6.04
CA GLY A 208 -8.72 -9.13 -6.51
C GLY A 208 -7.43 -9.96 -6.45
N PRO A 209 -6.35 -9.56 -7.14
CA PRO A 209 -5.09 -10.30 -7.10
C PRO A 209 -4.44 -10.34 -5.72
N VAL A 210 -4.57 -9.28 -4.91
CA VAL A 210 -4.06 -9.29 -3.52
C VAL A 210 -4.79 -10.32 -2.67
N LEU A 211 -6.11 -10.42 -2.79
CA LEU A 211 -6.92 -11.41 -2.08
C LEU A 211 -6.52 -12.84 -2.47
N GLY A 212 -6.30 -13.11 -3.77
CA GLY A 212 -5.83 -14.40 -4.26
C GLY A 212 -4.44 -14.76 -3.72
N PHE A 213 -3.50 -13.82 -3.76
CA PHE A 213 -2.17 -13.97 -3.19
C PHE A 213 -2.22 -14.28 -1.68
N MET A 214 -3.09 -13.60 -0.92
CA MET A 214 -3.22 -13.82 0.53
C MET A 214 -3.46 -15.27 0.90
N LEU A 215 -4.18 -16.05 0.09
CA LEU A 215 -4.42 -17.47 0.36
C LEU A 215 -3.12 -18.27 0.38
N PHE A 216 -2.21 -18.00 -0.56
CA PHE A 216 -0.92 -18.68 -0.61
C PHE A 216 0.08 -18.13 0.42
N ASN A 217 -0.01 -16.85 0.75
CA ASN A 217 0.87 -16.22 1.72
C ASN A 217 0.51 -16.59 3.17
N LEU A 218 -0.79 -16.53 3.54
CA LEU A 218 -1.26 -16.82 4.90
C LEU A 218 -1.38 -18.31 5.18
N PHE A 219 -2.00 -19.04 4.25
CA PHE A 219 -2.37 -20.45 4.46
C PHE A 219 -1.47 -21.43 3.69
N GLY A 220 -0.56 -20.92 2.87
CA GLY A 220 0.41 -21.75 2.17
C GLY A 220 1.33 -22.51 3.13
N ASN A 221 1.65 -23.78 2.76
CA ASN A 221 2.52 -24.63 3.54
C ASN A 221 3.92 -24.70 2.84
N PRO A 222 5.01 -24.32 3.52
CA PRO A 222 6.36 -24.40 2.96
C PRO A 222 6.76 -25.83 2.55
N ASP A 223 6.42 -26.83 3.34
CA ASP A 223 6.78 -28.22 3.07
C ASP A 223 6.04 -28.79 1.85
N ARG A 224 4.82 -28.33 1.60
CA ARG A 224 4.03 -28.66 0.40
C ARG A 224 4.32 -27.74 -0.77
N ARG A 225 5.27 -26.80 -0.64
CA ARG A 225 5.64 -25.82 -1.67
C ARG A 225 4.44 -25.02 -2.19
N THR A 226 3.54 -24.61 -1.30
CA THR A 226 2.37 -23.78 -1.65
C THR A 226 2.47 -22.38 -1.08
N LYS A 227 3.52 -22.07 -0.30
CA LYS A 227 3.75 -20.75 0.30
C LYS A 227 4.56 -19.86 -0.62
N ILE A 228 4.22 -18.56 -0.63
CA ILE A 228 4.93 -17.52 -1.36
C ILE A 228 4.94 -16.22 -0.58
N PHE A 229 6.04 -15.45 -0.71
CA PHE A 229 6.14 -14.09 -0.17
C PHE A 229 5.83 -13.07 -1.26
N MET A 230 5.37 -11.86 -0.83
CA MET A 230 4.98 -10.78 -1.72
C MET A 230 6.15 -10.29 -2.58
N GLY A 231 7.31 -10.12 -1.96
CA GLY A 231 8.48 -9.50 -2.58
C GLY A 231 8.37 -7.99 -2.74
N ASP A 232 9.46 -7.39 -3.21
CA ASP A 232 9.53 -5.95 -3.39
C ASP A 232 8.69 -5.48 -4.60
N THR A 233 8.53 -6.32 -5.63
CA THR A 233 7.63 -6.05 -6.76
C THR A 233 6.21 -5.75 -6.27
N GLY A 234 5.68 -6.58 -5.38
CA GLY A 234 4.31 -6.45 -4.89
C GLY A 234 4.16 -5.28 -3.93
N SER A 235 5.03 -5.18 -2.93
CA SER A 235 4.91 -4.16 -1.88
C SER A 235 5.15 -2.74 -2.40
N LEU A 236 6.13 -2.54 -3.31
CA LEU A 236 6.35 -1.24 -3.95
C LEU A 236 5.20 -0.85 -4.87
N PHE A 237 4.67 -1.79 -5.66
CA PHE A 237 3.52 -1.55 -6.52
C PHE A 237 2.27 -1.18 -5.72
N LEU A 238 1.94 -1.94 -4.66
CA LEU A 238 0.77 -1.66 -3.82
C LEU A 238 0.91 -0.35 -3.06
N GLY A 239 2.06 -0.07 -2.47
CA GLY A 239 2.30 1.19 -1.78
C GLY A 239 2.17 2.41 -2.71
N PHE A 240 2.67 2.29 -3.94
CA PHE A 240 2.47 3.30 -4.98
C PHE A 240 0.99 3.45 -5.35
N ALA A 241 0.30 2.34 -5.63
CA ALA A 241 -1.11 2.37 -6.00
C ALA A 241 -1.98 3.02 -4.91
N LEU A 242 -1.75 2.67 -3.63
CA LEU A 242 -2.45 3.30 -2.51
C LEU A 242 -2.13 4.79 -2.39
N SER A 243 -0.88 5.21 -2.62
CA SER A 243 -0.53 6.64 -2.61
C SER A 243 -1.22 7.41 -3.74
N VAL A 244 -1.34 6.81 -4.94
CA VAL A 244 -2.07 7.42 -6.08
C VAL A 244 -3.56 7.52 -5.78
N LEU A 245 -4.18 6.49 -5.21
CA LEU A 245 -5.58 6.54 -4.78
C LEU A 245 -5.80 7.62 -3.72
N GLY A 246 -4.85 7.80 -2.79
CA GLY A 246 -4.88 8.89 -1.80
C GLY A 246 -4.81 10.28 -2.46
N VAL A 247 -3.93 10.47 -3.45
CA VAL A 247 -3.85 11.72 -4.23
C VAL A 247 -5.12 11.95 -5.04
N ALA A 248 -5.67 10.91 -5.65
CA ALA A 248 -6.95 11.01 -6.37
C ALA A 248 -8.09 11.42 -5.44
N MET A 249 -8.16 10.83 -4.24
CA MET A 249 -9.13 11.19 -3.22
C MET A 249 -9.04 12.67 -2.83
N ASN A 250 -7.81 13.17 -2.59
CA ASN A 250 -7.58 14.57 -2.28
C ASN A 250 -8.11 15.53 -3.38
N ARG A 251 -8.05 15.08 -4.63
CA ARG A 251 -8.44 15.91 -5.77
C ARG A 251 -9.93 15.87 -6.09
N TYR A 252 -10.58 14.71 -5.96
CA TYR A 252 -11.92 14.46 -6.51
C TYR A 252 -13.04 14.48 -5.47
N THR A 253 -12.75 14.51 -4.19
CA THR A 253 -13.78 14.62 -3.13
C THR A 253 -14.08 16.06 -2.72
N GLY A 254 -13.47 17.05 -3.37
CA GLY A 254 -13.53 18.47 -3.01
C GLY A 254 -14.90 19.17 -3.21
N GLY A 255 -15.94 18.47 -3.69
CA GLY A 255 -17.27 19.05 -3.89
C GLY A 255 -18.14 19.12 -2.62
N ASN A 256 -17.88 18.30 -1.62
CA ASN A 256 -18.58 18.29 -0.34
C ASN A 256 -17.73 19.00 0.71
N ALA A 257 -18.06 20.24 1.02
CA ALA A 257 -17.36 21.09 1.99
C ALA A 257 -17.26 20.52 3.43
N HIS A 258 -17.91 19.39 3.69
CA HIS A 258 -17.92 18.74 5.01
C HIS A 258 -16.79 17.76 5.26
N TYR A 259 -16.01 17.36 4.24
CA TYR A 259 -14.97 16.33 4.40
C TYR A 259 -13.60 16.88 4.09
N ASN A 260 -12.65 16.67 5.00
CA ASN A 260 -11.24 16.93 4.74
C ASN A 260 -10.69 15.85 3.80
N SER A 261 -10.65 16.12 2.50
CA SER A 261 -10.25 15.15 1.48
C SER A 261 -8.78 14.75 1.58
N PHE A 262 -7.92 15.58 2.18
CA PHE A 262 -6.55 15.19 2.50
C PHE A 262 -6.53 14.06 3.54
N VAL A 263 -7.29 14.19 4.62
CA VAL A 263 -7.40 13.13 5.63
C VAL A 263 -8.03 11.87 5.04
N LEU A 264 -9.10 12.00 4.25
CA LEU A 264 -9.72 10.87 3.57
C LEU A 264 -8.74 10.11 2.68
N GLY A 265 -7.86 10.83 1.96
CA GLY A 265 -6.89 10.21 1.06
C GLY A 265 -5.79 9.43 1.76
N PHE A 266 -5.39 9.84 2.96
CA PHE A 266 -4.20 9.27 3.62
C PHE A 266 -4.51 8.51 4.91
N ALA A 267 -5.74 8.58 5.45
CA ALA A 267 -6.14 7.87 6.67
C ALA A 267 -5.90 6.34 6.60
N PRO A 268 -6.17 5.63 5.49
CA PRO A 268 -5.99 4.17 5.44
C PRO A 268 -4.54 3.71 5.61
N VAL A 269 -3.57 4.58 5.31
CA VAL A 269 -2.13 4.28 5.36
C VAL A 269 -1.40 4.97 6.52
N ILE A 270 -2.14 5.62 7.43
CA ILE A 270 -1.55 6.44 8.49
C ILE A 270 -0.73 5.60 9.48
N LEU A 271 -1.19 4.40 9.84
CA LEU A 271 -0.50 3.52 10.80
C LEU A 271 0.86 3.05 10.26
N PRO A 272 0.99 2.44 9.04
CA PRO A 272 2.29 2.10 8.47
C PRO A 272 3.20 3.32 8.33
N CYS A 273 2.66 4.51 7.99
CA CYS A 273 3.43 5.74 7.91
C CYS A 273 4.00 6.16 9.28
N PHE A 274 3.21 6.11 10.34
CA PHE A 274 3.69 6.40 11.69
C PHE A 274 4.73 5.40 12.17
N ASP A 275 4.57 4.11 11.85
CA ASP A 275 5.54 3.09 12.24
C ASP A 275 6.91 3.34 11.58
N VAL A 276 6.93 3.59 10.27
CA VAL A 276 8.17 3.89 9.56
C VAL A 276 8.81 5.18 10.06
N MET A 277 8.02 6.24 10.25
CA MET A 277 8.55 7.51 10.79
C MET A 277 9.23 7.29 12.15
N ARG A 278 8.60 6.55 13.06
CA ARG A 278 9.16 6.20 14.37
C ARG A 278 10.47 5.40 14.22
N VAL A 279 10.46 4.36 13.38
CA VAL A 279 11.65 3.50 13.18
C VAL A 279 12.81 4.30 12.62
N VAL A 280 12.57 5.16 11.63
CA VAL A 280 13.59 6.06 11.05
C VAL A 280 14.16 7.01 12.11
N LEU A 281 13.31 7.62 12.95
CA LEU A 281 13.74 8.51 14.02
C LEU A 281 14.60 7.78 15.07
N VAL A 282 14.19 6.57 15.49
CA VAL A 282 14.95 5.75 16.43
C VAL A 282 16.32 5.39 15.85
N ARG A 283 16.40 4.94 14.60
CA ARG A 283 17.66 4.61 13.92
C ARG A 283 18.60 5.81 13.84
N ARG A 284 18.07 6.98 13.46
CA ARG A 284 18.87 8.22 13.42
C ARG A 284 19.43 8.61 14.79
N ARG A 285 18.61 8.52 15.85
CA ARG A 285 19.08 8.79 17.23
C ARG A 285 20.19 7.83 17.67
N GLN A 286 20.25 6.62 17.11
CA GLN A 286 21.28 5.61 17.38
C GLN A 286 22.49 5.71 16.46
N GLY A 287 22.57 6.74 15.61
CA GLY A 287 23.66 6.89 14.61
C GLY A 287 23.62 5.82 13.51
N ARG A 288 22.51 5.09 13.34
CA ARG A 288 22.36 4.03 12.33
C ARG A 288 21.77 4.57 11.04
N ASN A 289 22.06 3.89 9.94
CA ASN A 289 21.44 4.23 8.66
C ASN A 289 19.92 3.95 8.72
N ALA A 290 19.12 4.96 8.35
CA ALA A 290 17.66 4.91 8.38
C ALA A 290 17.05 3.77 7.52
N PHE A 291 17.77 3.32 6.50
CA PHE A 291 17.31 2.35 5.50
C PHE A 291 17.81 0.92 5.70
N ILE A 292 18.59 0.66 6.75
CA ILE A 292 18.98 -0.69 7.11
C ILE A 292 17.80 -1.31 7.87
N ALA A 293 17.39 -2.51 7.48
CA ALA A 293 16.33 -3.22 8.14
C ALA A 293 16.71 -3.61 9.56
N ASP A 294 15.73 -3.53 10.45
CA ASP A 294 15.85 -3.99 11.83
C ASP A 294 14.52 -4.59 12.34
N LYS A 295 14.53 -5.05 13.59
CA LYS A 295 13.37 -5.65 14.25
C LYS A 295 12.61 -4.65 15.13
N ASN A 296 12.53 -3.36 14.75
CA ASN A 296 11.90 -2.30 15.55
C ASN A 296 10.48 -1.94 15.15
N HIS A 297 9.97 -2.51 14.06
CA HIS A 297 8.60 -2.26 13.62
C HIS A 297 7.57 -2.73 14.65
N ILE A 298 6.36 -2.15 14.60
CA ILE A 298 5.29 -2.41 15.57
C ILE A 298 4.96 -3.89 15.71
N HIS A 299 4.94 -4.65 14.60
CA HIS A 299 4.67 -6.08 14.61
C HIS A 299 5.75 -6.86 15.39
N HIS A 300 7.02 -6.48 15.30
CA HIS A 300 8.08 -7.10 16.10
C HIS A 300 7.94 -6.83 17.59
N LYS A 301 7.46 -5.64 17.99
CA LYS A 301 7.19 -5.32 19.39
C LYS A 301 6.07 -6.19 19.96
N PHE A 302 4.99 -6.42 19.21
CA PHE A 302 3.93 -7.34 19.64
C PHE A 302 4.41 -8.79 19.69
N MET A 303 5.23 -9.22 18.74
CA MET A 303 5.82 -10.57 18.75
C MET A 303 6.76 -10.77 19.97
N SER A 304 7.45 -9.73 20.43
CA SER A 304 8.30 -9.82 21.63
C SER A 304 7.53 -10.05 22.93
N LEU A 305 6.22 -9.80 22.92
CA LEU A 305 5.30 -10.17 24.02
C LEU A 305 4.90 -11.66 24.00
N GLY A 306 5.46 -12.47 23.09
CA GLY A 306 5.10 -13.88 22.92
C GLY A 306 3.83 -14.13 22.09
N LEU A 307 3.27 -13.10 21.44
CA LEU A 307 2.09 -13.25 20.61
C LEU A 307 2.42 -13.95 19.28
N SER A 308 1.52 -14.81 18.80
CA SER A 308 1.67 -15.47 17.50
C SER A 308 1.52 -14.47 16.36
N GLN A 309 2.08 -14.78 15.17
CA GLN A 309 1.99 -13.91 13.98
C GLN A 309 0.54 -13.59 13.60
N HIS A 310 -0.38 -14.56 13.69
CA HIS A 310 -1.81 -14.34 13.38
C HIS A 310 -2.48 -13.37 14.35
N VAL A 311 -2.16 -13.46 15.66
CA VAL A 311 -2.69 -12.53 16.66
C VAL A 311 -2.14 -11.13 16.42
N VAL A 312 -0.84 -11.01 16.12
CA VAL A 312 -0.20 -9.72 15.80
C VAL A 312 -0.82 -9.09 14.56
N LEU A 313 -1.07 -9.87 13.49
CA LEU A 313 -1.75 -9.41 12.29
C LEU A 313 -3.11 -8.80 12.64
N ILE A 314 -3.96 -9.53 13.38
CA ILE A 314 -5.29 -9.04 13.77
C ILE A 314 -5.19 -7.75 14.59
N ILE A 315 -4.26 -7.68 15.55
CA ILE A 315 -4.07 -6.47 16.38
C ILE A 315 -3.67 -5.27 15.51
N VAL A 316 -2.72 -5.44 14.59
CA VAL A 316 -2.26 -4.34 13.73
C VAL A 316 -3.34 -3.91 12.74
N ASP A 317 -4.14 -4.85 12.20
CA ASP A 317 -5.29 -4.54 11.36
C ASP A 317 -6.37 -3.75 12.12
N ILE A 318 -6.70 -4.16 13.36
CA ILE A 318 -7.62 -3.40 14.22
C ILE A 318 -7.08 -2.00 14.50
N LEU A 319 -5.79 -1.86 14.84
CA LEU A 319 -5.18 -0.55 15.05
C LEU A 319 -5.24 0.30 13.78
N THR A 320 -5.02 -0.28 12.60
CA THR A 320 -5.12 0.42 11.32
C THR A 320 -6.53 0.98 11.12
N ILE A 321 -7.56 0.17 11.36
CA ILE A 321 -8.96 0.59 11.26
C ILE A 321 -9.27 1.68 12.29
N VAL A 322 -8.85 1.53 13.54
CA VAL A 322 -9.11 2.49 14.61
C VAL A 322 -8.46 3.85 14.30
N PHE A 323 -7.17 3.87 13.90
CA PHE A 323 -6.48 5.11 13.55
C PHE A 323 -7.10 5.80 12.34
N ALA A 324 -7.45 5.03 11.30
CA ALA A 324 -8.14 5.56 10.12
C ALA A 324 -9.51 6.13 10.46
N ALA A 325 -10.35 5.39 11.19
CA ALA A 325 -11.68 5.84 11.60
C ALA A 325 -11.61 7.09 12.47
N MET A 326 -10.71 7.13 13.45
CA MET A 326 -10.49 8.31 14.28
C MET A 326 -10.06 9.52 13.45
N ALA A 327 -9.09 9.36 12.53
CA ALA A 327 -8.66 10.43 11.65
C ALA A 327 -9.84 11.02 10.87
N ILE A 328 -10.65 10.15 10.24
CA ILE A 328 -11.78 10.54 9.40
C ILE A 328 -12.88 11.22 10.22
N VAL A 329 -13.26 10.63 11.36
CA VAL A 329 -14.34 11.18 12.20
C VAL A 329 -13.92 12.50 12.82
N MET A 330 -12.73 12.57 13.41
CA MET A 330 -12.26 13.80 14.06
C MET A 330 -12.08 14.96 13.06
N ALA A 331 -11.61 14.69 11.84
CA ALA A 331 -11.40 15.71 10.83
C ALA A 331 -12.69 16.39 10.34
N GLN A 332 -13.87 15.83 10.67
CA GLN A 332 -15.16 16.47 10.40
C GLN A 332 -15.52 17.58 11.40
N TYR A 333 -14.96 17.49 12.61
CA TYR A 333 -15.37 18.36 13.73
C TYR A 333 -14.27 19.27 14.23
N ILE A 334 -12.99 18.90 14.02
CA ILE A 334 -11.83 19.62 14.54
C ILE A 334 -10.77 19.84 13.48
N ASN A 335 -9.91 20.82 13.73
CA ASN A 335 -8.83 21.18 12.83
C ASN A 335 -7.86 19.99 12.58
N VAL A 336 -7.47 19.79 11.33
CA VAL A 336 -6.60 18.67 10.90
C VAL A 336 -5.26 18.61 11.65
N ASN A 337 -4.72 19.76 12.07
CA ASN A 337 -3.49 19.80 12.88
C ASN A 337 -3.69 19.19 14.27
N ILE A 338 -4.86 19.43 14.88
CA ILE A 338 -5.22 18.83 16.17
C ILE A 338 -5.44 17.32 15.99
N VAL A 339 -6.08 16.90 14.90
CA VAL A 339 -6.22 15.46 14.55
C VAL A 339 -4.84 14.81 14.48
N LEU A 340 -3.91 15.41 13.73
CA LEU A 340 -2.55 14.89 13.60
C LEU A 340 -1.85 14.78 14.97
N ILE A 341 -1.94 15.80 15.81
CA ILE A 341 -1.34 15.81 17.15
C ILE A 341 -1.93 14.70 18.01
N VAL A 342 -3.25 14.54 18.05
CA VAL A 342 -3.93 13.49 18.83
C VAL A 342 -3.48 12.10 18.38
N LEU A 343 -3.47 11.84 17.09
CA LEU A 343 -3.04 10.55 16.53
C LEU A 343 -1.55 10.27 16.82
N LEU A 344 -0.69 11.28 16.76
CA LEU A 344 0.72 11.16 17.13
C LEU A 344 0.91 10.90 18.63
N LEU A 345 0.13 11.54 19.48
CA LEU A 345 0.17 11.28 20.94
C LEU A 345 -0.30 9.86 21.25
N MET A 346 -1.38 9.40 20.64
CA MET A 346 -1.87 8.02 20.78
C MET A 346 -0.83 7.00 20.30
N TRP A 347 -0.23 7.24 19.12
CA TRP A 347 0.82 6.39 18.59
C TRP A 347 2.04 6.34 19.50
N THR A 348 2.46 7.49 20.01
CA THR A 348 3.59 7.60 20.94
C THR A 348 3.28 6.89 22.25
N GLY A 349 2.10 7.10 22.83
CA GLY A 349 1.64 6.42 24.03
C GLY A 349 1.63 4.89 23.89
N LEU A 350 1.08 4.38 22.78
CA LEU A 350 1.11 2.96 22.45
C LEU A 350 2.56 2.43 22.41
N ASN A 351 3.47 3.16 21.79
CA ASN A 351 4.87 2.74 21.66
C ASN A 351 5.69 2.84 22.94
N ILE A 352 5.28 3.68 23.92
CA ILE A 352 5.89 3.74 25.26
C ILE A 352 5.49 2.52 26.08
N ILE A 353 4.23 2.08 25.97
CA ILE A 353 3.70 0.91 26.70
C ILE A 353 4.32 -0.38 26.18
N LEU A 354 4.55 -0.47 24.87
CA LEU A 354 5.13 -1.66 24.24
C LEU A 354 6.64 -1.77 24.50
N PRO A 355 7.17 -2.97 24.79
CA PRO A 355 8.59 -3.17 25.08
C PRO A 355 9.48 -2.75 23.91
N ASN A 356 10.65 -2.21 24.23
CA ASN A 356 11.68 -1.91 23.23
C ASN A 356 12.71 -3.04 23.22
N HIS A 357 12.90 -3.69 22.11
CA HIS A 357 13.89 -4.77 21.92
C HIS A 357 15.36 -4.38 22.19
N PHE A 358 15.63 -3.10 22.41
CA PHE A 358 17.00 -2.58 22.53
C PHE A 358 17.63 -2.72 23.92
N ASN A 359 16.86 -3.10 24.95
CA ASN A 359 17.42 -3.22 26.31
C ASN A 359 17.99 -4.61 26.65
N ASP A 360 17.78 -5.63 25.79
CA ASP A 360 18.14 -7.02 26.15
C ASP A 360 19.51 -7.48 25.60
N LYS A 361 20.36 -6.57 25.10
CA LYS A 361 21.75 -6.88 24.75
C LYS A 361 22.74 -5.98 25.49
N LYS A 362 22.59 -5.88 26.80
CA LYS A 362 23.61 -5.47 27.75
C LYS A 362 23.60 -6.46 28.91
N GLU A 363 23.91 -7.70 28.62
CA GLU A 363 24.47 -8.67 29.56
C GLU A 363 25.42 -9.58 28.81
#